data_9829a4b78a4f46eaf296d70bdc9ad639
#
_entry.id   9829a4b78a4f46eaf296d70bdc9ad639
#
_cell.length_a   1.000
_cell.length_b   1.000
_cell.length_c   1.000
_cell.angle_alpha   90.00
_cell.angle_beta   90.00
_cell.angle_gamma   90.00
#
_symmetry.space_group_name_H-M   'P 1'
#
loop_
_entity.id
_entity.type
_entity.pdbx_description
1 polymer ?
#
loop_
_entity_poly.entity_id
_entity_poly.type
_entity_poly.pdbx_seq_one_letter_code
_entity_poly.pdbx_strand_id
1 'polypeptide(L)'
;GENRPNGLRIEKVAVPLGVIGIIYEARPNVTSDAAALCLKAGNAVILRGGKEAIRSNKAVAGVLRDALEEAGLPADCVQLVEDTSRQSAQELMGLTQYLDVLIPRGGAGLIRSVKENARVPVIETGVGNCHVYVDRAADLDMAAEIIYNAKTSRPSVCNAIETILVHEEAAREALPKIKARLDEKRVELRGCEKARA
;
A
#
# COMPACT_ATOMS: atom_id res chain seq x y z
N GLY A 1 20.73 19.60 14.49
CA GLY A 1 20.48 20.97 14.05
C GLY A 1 21.69 21.55 13.31
N GLU A 2 21.44 22.46 12.40
CA GLU A 2 22.45 23.13 11.59
C GLU A 2 22.47 24.62 11.92
N ASN A 3 23.64 25.16 12.28
CA ASN A 3 23.79 26.58 12.52
C ASN A 3 24.17 27.28 11.22
N ARG A 4 23.44 28.35 10.87
CA ARG A 4 23.73 29.19 9.72
C ARG A 4 24.73 30.30 10.07
N PRO A 5 25.46 30.86 9.10
CA PRO A 5 26.46 31.94 9.37
C PRO A 5 25.86 33.18 10.03
N ASN A 6 24.57 33.45 9.85
CA ASN A 6 23.84 34.57 10.47
C ASN A 6 23.35 34.29 11.90
N GLY A 7 23.76 33.14 12.52
CA GLY A 7 23.35 32.75 13.86
C GLY A 7 22.01 32.03 13.95
N LEU A 8 21.30 31.80 12.83
CA LEU A 8 20.06 31.03 12.80
C LEU A 8 20.36 29.52 13.02
N ARG A 9 19.69 28.93 13.99
CA ARG A 9 19.71 27.48 14.25
C ARG A 9 18.49 26.83 13.62
N ILE A 10 18.70 25.89 12.70
CA ILE A 10 17.65 25.13 12.02
C ILE A 10 17.63 23.72 12.57
N GLU A 11 16.48 23.27 13.06
CA GLU A 11 16.28 21.91 13.53
C GLU A 11 15.11 21.26 12.78
N LYS A 12 15.30 20.01 12.37
CA LYS A 12 14.22 19.17 11.83
C LYS A 12 13.57 18.43 12.98
N VAL A 13 12.32 18.75 13.26
CA VAL A 13 11.54 18.14 14.35
C VAL A 13 10.37 17.36 13.74
N ALA A 14 10.14 16.14 14.21
CA ALA A 14 8.95 15.37 13.85
C ALA A 14 7.78 15.84 14.74
N VAL A 15 6.62 16.07 14.09
CA VAL A 15 5.37 16.46 14.77
C VAL A 15 4.24 15.56 14.28
N PRO A 16 3.19 15.31 15.10
CA PRO A 16 1.98 14.63 14.64
C PRO A 16 1.31 15.40 13.50
N LEU A 17 0.64 14.66 12.62
CA LEU A 17 -0.21 15.25 11.57
C LEU A 17 -1.55 15.73 12.13
N GLY A 18 -2.03 15.05 13.19
CA GLY A 18 -3.34 15.31 13.81
C GLY A 18 -4.28 14.12 13.71
N VAL A 19 -5.45 14.30 13.10
CA VAL A 19 -6.44 13.25 12.87
C VAL A 19 -6.31 12.71 11.45
N ILE A 20 -5.99 11.44 11.33
CA ILE A 20 -5.75 10.78 10.04
C ILE A 20 -6.98 9.94 9.66
N GLY A 21 -7.60 10.23 8.53
CA GLY A 21 -8.60 9.36 7.90
C GLY A 21 -7.92 8.29 7.05
N ILE A 22 -8.32 7.02 7.19
CA ILE A 22 -7.80 5.94 6.35
C ILE A 22 -8.96 5.18 5.72
N ILE A 23 -9.06 5.23 4.39
CA ILE A 23 -10.04 4.45 3.61
C ILE A 23 -9.31 3.25 3.01
N TYR A 24 -9.78 2.03 3.34
CA TYR A 24 -9.12 0.81 2.88
C TYR A 24 -10.11 -0.26 2.44
N GLU A 25 -9.62 -1.15 1.58
CA GLU A 25 -10.38 -2.30 1.08
C GLU A 25 -10.21 -3.54 1.98
N ALA A 26 -10.61 -4.72 1.52
CA ALA A 26 -10.77 -5.99 2.23
C ALA A 26 -9.48 -6.58 2.85
N ARG A 27 -8.79 -5.82 3.71
CA ARG A 27 -7.59 -6.26 4.44
C ARG A 27 -7.73 -5.94 5.92
N PRO A 28 -8.27 -6.86 6.76
CA PRO A 28 -8.54 -6.57 8.17
C PRO A 28 -7.29 -6.21 8.98
N ASN A 29 -6.10 -6.70 8.59
CA ASN A 29 -4.83 -6.31 9.22
C ASN A 29 -4.51 -4.81 9.10
N VAL A 30 -5.06 -4.12 8.08
CA VAL A 30 -4.86 -2.66 7.94
C VAL A 30 -5.46 -1.92 9.12
N THR A 31 -6.52 -2.45 9.74
CA THR A 31 -7.14 -1.85 10.95
C THR A 31 -6.11 -1.73 12.09
N SER A 32 -5.39 -2.81 12.39
CA SER A 32 -4.37 -2.82 13.44
C SER A 32 -3.11 -2.06 13.03
N ASP A 33 -2.63 -2.28 11.82
CA ASP A 33 -1.40 -1.66 11.32
C ASP A 33 -1.51 -0.13 11.28
N ALA A 34 -2.62 0.36 10.72
CA ALA A 34 -2.89 1.79 10.61
C ALA A 34 -3.06 2.44 11.99
N ALA A 35 -3.85 1.84 12.88
CA ALA A 35 -4.04 2.36 14.23
C ALA A 35 -2.72 2.42 15.00
N ALA A 36 -1.93 1.35 14.98
CA ALA A 36 -0.65 1.30 15.69
C ALA A 36 0.35 2.36 15.18
N LEU A 37 0.44 2.54 13.86
CA LEU A 37 1.34 3.54 13.27
C LEU A 37 0.88 4.97 13.58
N CYS A 38 -0.43 5.25 13.50
CA CYS A 38 -0.98 6.56 13.84
C CYS A 38 -0.73 6.90 15.31
N LEU A 39 -1.09 6.00 16.22
CA LEU A 39 -0.91 6.21 17.66
C LEU A 39 0.58 6.37 18.03
N LYS A 40 1.45 5.52 17.50
CA LYS A 40 2.91 5.62 17.74
C LYS A 40 3.49 6.95 17.27
N ALA A 41 2.91 7.56 16.25
CA ALA A 41 3.31 8.87 15.73
C ALA A 41 2.57 10.04 16.39
N GLY A 42 1.74 9.78 17.42
CA GLY A 42 1.00 10.81 18.17
C GLY A 42 -0.26 11.31 17.46
N ASN A 43 -0.81 10.53 16.51
CA ASN A 43 -2.02 10.90 15.77
C ASN A 43 -3.23 10.10 16.25
N ALA A 44 -4.42 10.69 16.15
CA ALA A 44 -5.67 9.95 16.17
C ALA A 44 -6.00 9.41 14.76
N VAL A 45 -6.83 8.37 14.68
CA VAL A 45 -7.19 7.76 13.40
C VAL A 45 -8.68 7.46 13.29
N ILE A 46 -9.25 7.77 12.12
CA ILE A 46 -10.59 7.37 11.73
C ILE A 46 -10.47 6.38 10.58
N LEU A 47 -10.88 5.14 10.84
CA LEU A 47 -10.77 4.01 9.94
C LEU A 47 -12.08 3.78 9.18
N ARG A 48 -12.00 3.57 7.87
CA ARG A 48 -13.13 3.19 7.05
C ARG A 48 -12.73 2.01 6.15
N GLY A 49 -13.07 0.81 6.58
CA GLY A 49 -12.79 -0.44 5.86
C GLY A 49 -13.87 -0.85 4.87
N GLY A 50 -13.56 -1.81 3.99
CA GLY A 50 -14.52 -2.42 3.08
C GLY A 50 -15.55 -3.29 3.81
N LYS A 51 -16.72 -3.49 3.17
CA LYS A 51 -17.84 -4.28 3.72
C LYS A 51 -17.48 -5.75 3.97
N GLU A 52 -16.54 -6.28 3.19
CA GLU A 52 -16.12 -7.68 3.23
C GLU A 52 -15.49 -8.06 4.57
N ALA A 53 -14.80 -7.10 5.22
CA ALA A 53 -14.07 -7.32 6.46
C ALA A 53 -14.67 -6.59 7.67
N ILE A 54 -15.86 -6.01 7.58
CA ILE A 54 -16.40 -5.13 8.62
C ILE A 54 -16.50 -5.79 9.99
N ARG A 55 -16.84 -7.07 10.07
CA ARG A 55 -16.93 -7.80 11.34
C ARG A 55 -15.54 -7.92 11.99
N SER A 56 -14.52 -8.26 11.22
CA SER A 56 -13.13 -8.34 11.69
C SER A 56 -12.61 -6.96 12.08
N ASN A 57 -12.91 -5.94 11.30
CA ASN A 57 -12.51 -4.56 11.57
C ASN A 57 -13.11 -4.06 12.89
N LYS A 58 -14.40 -4.36 13.15
CA LYS A 58 -15.08 -4.03 14.41
C LYS A 58 -14.44 -4.73 15.61
N ALA A 59 -14.14 -6.02 15.47
CA ALA A 59 -13.49 -6.78 16.55
C ALA A 59 -12.09 -6.23 16.87
N VAL A 60 -11.27 -5.95 15.84
CA VAL A 60 -9.92 -5.40 16.02
C VAL A 60 -10.00 -3.99 16.61
N ALA A 61 -10.86 -3.12 16.09
CA ALA A 61 -11.03 -1.77 16.62
C ALA A 61 -11.50 -1.77 18.08
N GLY A 62 -12.43 -2.69 18.43
CA GLY A 62 -12.87 -2.87 19.83
C GLY A 62 -11.70 -3.18 20.76
N VAL A 63 -10.91 -4.21 20.45
CA VAL A 63 -9.74 -4.59 21.27
C VAL A 63 -8.73 -3.44 21.40
N LEU A 64 -8.51 -2.67 20.32
CA LEU A 64 -7.59 -1.52 20.38
C LEU A 64 -8.14 -0.40 21.26
N ARG A 65 -9.43 -0.14 21.22
CA ARG A 65 -10.09 0.88 22.06
C ARG A 65 -10.06 0.48 23.54
N ASP A 66 -10.35 -0.79 23.86
CA ASP A 66 -10.25 -1.33 25.23
C ASP A 66 -8.81 -1.20 25.76
N ALA A 67 -7.80 -1.55 24.96
CA ALA A 67 -6.40 -1.44 25.32
C ALA A 67 -5.95 0.03 25.54
N LEU A 68 -6.52 0.98 24.78
CA LEU A 68 -6.26 2.41 25.00
C LEU A 68 -6.79 2.87 26.36
N GLU A 69 -8.01 2.48 26.71
CA GLU A 69 -8.61 2.80 28.01
C GLU A 69 -7.80 2.19 29.17
N GLU A 70 -7.38 0.92 29.05
CA GLU A 70 -6.50 0.28 30.04
C GLU A 70 -5.15 1.01 30.19
N ALA A 71 -4.64 1.60 29.10
CA ALA A 71 -3.42 2.41 29.10
C ALA A 71 -3.62 3.85 29.58
N GLY A 72 -4.86 4.25 29.94
CA GLY A 72 -5.20 5.61 30.36
C GLY A 72 -5.26 6.62 29.20
N LEU A 73 -5.44 6.13 27.98
CA LEU A 73 -5.62 6.96 26.77
C LEU A 73 -7.09 6.97 26.34
N PRO A 74 -7.56 8.04 25.69
CA PRO A 74 -8.93 8.08 25.18
C PRO A 74 -9.16 7.00 24.10
N ALA A 75 -10.21 6.20 24.24
CA ALA A 75 -10.61 5.22 23.21
C ALA A 75 -10.86 5.87 21.86
N ASP A 76 -11.27 7.13 21.83
CA ASP A 76 -11.57 7.89 20.62
C ASP A 76 -10.33 8.25 19.78
N CYS A 77 -9.13 7.95 20.26
CA CYS A 77 -7.93 7.99 19.42
C CYS A 77 -7.99 7.00 18.25
N VAL A 78 -8.82 5.95 18.37
CA VAL A 78 -9.11 4.98 17.29
C VAL A 78 -10.61 4.89 17.07
N GLN A 79 -11.08 5.32 15.90
CA GLN A 79 -12.47 5.24 15.52
C GLN A 79 -12.63 4.43 14.24
N LEU A 80 -13.76 3.72 14.12
CA LEU A 80 -14.13 2.95 12.94
C LEU A 80 -15.50 3.41 12.44
N VAL A 81 -15.56 3.82 11.18
CA VAL A 81 -16.81 4.06 10.47
C VAL A 81 -17.48 2.72 10.17
N GLU A 82 -18.61 2.44 10.81
CA GLU A 82 -19.32 1.16 10.67
C GLU A 82 -20.16 1.08 9.40
N ASP A 83 -20.63 2.23 8.91
CA ASP A 83 -21.31 2.31 7.62
C ASP A 83 -20.33 2.05 6.48
N THR A 84 -20.58 0.96 5.74
CA THR A 84 -19.77 0.53 4.61
C THR A 84 -20.30 1.00 3.25
N SER A 85 -21.29 1.88 3.24
CA SER A 85 -21.84 2.47 2.02
C SER A 85 -20.81 3.33 1.28
N ARG A 86 -21.03 3.54 -0.03
CA ARG A 86 -20.19 4.47 -0.78
C ARG A 86 -20.35 5.91 -0.29
N GLN A 87 -21.52 6.24 0.22
CA GLN A 87 -21.82 7.56 0.73
C GLN A 87 -20.98 7.87 1.97
N SER A 88 -20.83 6.95 2.92
CA SER A 88 -19.97 7.17 4.10
C SER A 88 -18.52 7.46 3.72
N ALA A 89 -18.00 6.84 2.65
CA ALA A 89 -16.67 7.16 2.13
C ALA A 89 -16.59 8.56 1.52
N GLN A 90 -17.65 8.99 0.80
CA GLN A 90 -17.69 10.36 0.23
C GLN A 90 -17.81 11.42 1.33
N GLU A 91 -18.61 11.16 2.35
CA GLU A 91 -18.72 12.05 3.51
C GLU A 91 -17.38 12.19 4.22
N LEU A 92 -16.69 11.06 4.47
CA LEU A 92 -15.36 11.08 5.09
C LEU A 92 -14.35 11.90 4.27
N MET A 93 -14.38 11.82 2.94
CA MET A 93 -13.54 12.63 2.05
C MET A 93 -13.78 14.14 2.16
N GLY A 94 -14.96 14.53 2.64
CA GLY A 94 -15.38 15.92 2.81
C GLY A 94 -15.18 16.50 4.22
N LEU A 95 -14.77 15.69 5.21
CA LEU A 95 -14.71 16.08 6.63
C LEU A 95 -13.49 16.96 6.97
N THR A 96 -13.31 18.07 6.28
CA THR A 96 -12.19 19.00 6.46
C THR A 96 -12.13 19.66 7.84
N GLN A 97 -13.23 19.64 8.60
CA GLN A 97 -13.27 20.19 9.98
C GLN A 97 -12.73 19.21 11.03
N TYR A 98 -12.60 17.93 10.67
CA TYR A 98 -12.25 16.84 11.61
C TYR A 98 -11.00 16.06 11.19
N LEU A 99 -10.64 16.09 9.90
CA LEU A 99 -9.51 15.36 9.36
C LEU A 99 -8.43 16.32 8.87
N ASP A 100 -7.21 16.06 9.27
CA ASP A 100 -6.03 16.79 8.81
C ASP A 100 -5.46 16.18 7.52
N VAL A 101 -5.57 14.86 7.38
CA VAL A 101 -5.10 14.14 6.19
C VAL A 101 -5.90 12.85 5.96
N LEU A 102 -6.04 12.47 4.70
CA LEU A 102 -6.69 11.23 4.26
C LEU A 102 -5.69 10.34 3.51
N ILE A 103 -5.66 9.07 3.87
CA ILE A 103 -4.77 8.08 3.25
C ILE A 103 -5.61 6.95 2.65
N PRO A 104 -5.73 6.84 1.32
CA PRO A 104 -6.36 5.70 0.67
C PRO A 104 -5.42 4.49 0.64
N ARG A 105 -5.95 3.30 0.92
CA ARG A 105 -5.22 2.03 0.91
C ARG A 105 -6.02 0.96 0.17
N GLY A 106 -5.77 0.78 -1.11
CA GLY A 106 -6.52 -0.17 -1.95
C GLY A 106 -6.09 -0.16 -3.40
N GLY A 107 -6.95 -0.64 -4.26
CA GLY A 107 -6.71 -0.67 -5.69
C GLY A 107 -6.74 0.72 -6.36
N ALA A 108 -6.28 0.77 -7.62
CA ALA A 108 -6.19 2.02 -8.39
C ALA A 108 -7.52 2.79 -8.48
N GLY A 109 -8.65 2.07 -8.48
CA GLY A 109 -9.99 2.69 -8.51
C GLY A 109 -10.30 3.49 -7.26
N LEU A 110 -10.01 2.94 -6.06
CA LEU A 110 -10.18 3.65 -4.80
C LEU A 110 -9.25 4.86 -4.72
N ILE A 111 -7.96 4.68 -5.03
CA ILE A 111 -6.97 5.77 -4.99
C ILE A 111 -7.40 6.91 -5.89
N ARG A 112 -7.81 6.61 -7.13
CA ARG A 112 -8.31 7.61 -8.08
C ARG A 112 -9.55 8.32 -7.54
N SER A 113 -10.53 7.57 -7.04
CA SER A 113 -11.77 8.15 -6.50
C SER A 113 -11.48 9.10 -5.34
N VAL A 114 -10.58 8.74 -4.42
CA VAL A 114 -10.18 9.62 -3.31
C VAL A 114 -9.47 10.86 -3.83
N LYS A 115 -8.52 10.71 -4.76
CA LYS A 115 -7.79 11.83 -5.35
C LYS A 115 -8.69 12.86 -6.04
N GLU A 116 -9.72 12.38 -6.74
CA GLU A 116 -10.64 13.24 -7.51
C GLU A 116 -11.72 13.90 -6.64
N ASN A 117 -12.10 13.29 -5.52
CA ASN A 117 -13.26 13.70 -4.74
C ASN A 117 -12.93 14.23 -3.32
N ALA A 118 -11.75 13.98 -2.80
CA ALA A 118 -11.41 14.43 -1.46
C ALA A 118 -11.20 15.95 -1.40
N ARG A 119 -11.76 16.55 -0.35
CA ARG A 119 -11.47 17.94 0.05
C ARG A 119 -10.42 18.01 1.16
N VAL A 120 -10.27 16.92 1.92
CA VAL A 120 -9.20 16.75 2.89
C VAL A 120 -7.89 16.51 2.12
N PRO A 121 -6.75 17.05 2.56
CA PRO A 121 -5.44 16.73 1.97
C PRO A 121 -5.19 15.23 1.89
N VAL A 122 -4.68 14.73 0.77
CA VAL A 122 -4.49 13.29 0.51
C VAL A 122 -3.02 12.95 0.42
N ILE A 123 -2.60 11.91 1.15
CA ILE A 123 -1.32 11.23 0.93
C ILE A 123 -1.63 9.91 0.23
N GLU A 124 -1.28 9.81 -1.04
CA GLU A 124 -1.53 8.62 -1.85
C GLU A 124 -0.22 7.94 -2.30
N THR A 125 -0.32 6.66 -2.57
CA THR A 125 0.71 5.90 -3.28
C THR A 125 0.26 5.66 -4.72
N GLY A 126 1.20 5.70 -5.67
CA GLY A 126 0.92 5.29 -7.04
C GLY A 126 0.66 3.79 -7.17
N VAL A 127 0.32 3.35 -8.38
CA VAL A 127 0.24 1.94 -8.74
C VAL A 127 1.66 1.38 -8.82
N GLY A 128 1.94 0.30 -8.06
CA GLY A 128 3.20 -0.42 -8.17
C GLY A 128 3.21 -1.28 -9.44
N ASN A 129 4.32 -1.28 -10.16
CA ASN A 129 4.60 -2.21 -11.25
C ASN A 129 5.95 -2.85 -10.95
N CYS A 130 5.93 -4.12 -10.56
CA CYS A 130 7.11 -4.82 -10.10
C CYS A 130 7.91 -5.36 -11.29
N HIS A 131 9.21 -5.12 -11.26
CA HIS A 131 10.12 -5.50 -12.34
C HIS A 131 11.19 -6.46 -11.85
N VAL A 132 11.59 -7.38 -12.72
CA VAL A 132 12.86 -8.11 -12.60
C VAL A 132 13.71 -7.77 -13.82
N TYR A 133 14.95 -7.37 -13.59
CA TYR A 133 15.95 -7.20 -14.64
C TYR A 133 16.93 -8.37 -14.63
N VAL A 134 17.02 -9.05 -15.76
CA VAL A 134 17.98 -10.13 -16.01
C VAL A 134 19.18 -9.54 -16.77
N ASP A 135 20.27 -9.36 -16.07
CA ASP A 135 21.54 -8.83 -16.63
C ASP A 135 22.23 -9.86 -17.51
N ARG A 136 23.18 -9.39 -18.34
CA ARG A 136 24.00 -10.27 -19.18
C ARG A 136 24.84 -11.26 -18.39
N ALA A 137 25.24 -10.89 -17.17
CA ALA A 137 26.06 -11.72 -16.29
C ALA A 137 25.22 -12.53 -15.27
N ALA A 138 23.88 -12.51 -15.40
CA ALA A 138 22.99 -13.24 -14.49
C ALA A 138 23.13 -14.75 -14.63
N ASP A 139 22.96 -15.47 -13.53
CA ASP A 139 22.66 -16.89 -13.54
C ASP A 139 21.21 -17.05 -14.06
N LEU A 140 21.07 -17.61 -15.26
CA LEU A 140 19.78 -17.67 -15.96
C LEU A 140 18.81 -18.68 -15.36
N ASP A 141 19.31 -19.74 -14.71
CA ASP A 141 18.47 -20.72 -14.04
C ASP A 141 17.92 -20.11 -12.74
N MET A 142 18.75 -19.44 -11.97
CA MET A 142 18.32 -18.68 -10.80
C MET A 142 17.33 -17.58 -11.18
N ALA A 143 17.58 -16.85 -12.27
CA ALA A 143 16.66 -15.80 -12.75
C ALA A 143 15.28 -16.36 -13.10
N ALA A 144 15.22 -17.51 -13.77
CA ALA A 144 13.96 -18.17 -14.12
C ALA A 144 13.18 -18.61 -12.87
N GLU A 145 13.86 -19.15 -11.84
CA GLU A 145 13.23 -19.52 -10.57
C GLU A 145 12.71 -18.31 -9.78
N ILE A 146 13.47 -17.22 -9.72
CA ILE A 146 13.04 -15.96 -9.08
C ILE A 146 11.77 -15.43 -9.77
N ILE A 147 11.77 -15.36 -11.09
CA ILE A 147 10.65 -14.88 -11.89
C ILE A 147 9.43 -15.78 -11.70
N TYR A 148 9.60 -17.09 -11.74
CA TYR A 148 8.54 -18.06 -11.49
C TYR A 148 7.92 -17.87 -10.11
N ASN A 149 8.72 -17.81 -9.06
CA ASN A 149 8.23 -17.59 -7.70
C ASN A 149 7.53 -16.23 -7.55
N ALA A 150 8.15 -15.15 -8.03
CA ALA A 150 7.61 -13.80 -7.94
C ALA A 150 6.27 -13.62 -8.67
N LYS A 151 6.02 -14.40 -9.74
CA LYS A 151 4.76 -14.36 -10.48
C LYS A 151 3.71 -15.29 -9.92
N THR A 152 4.08 -16.50 -9.49
CA THR A 152 3.12 -17.59 -9.31
C THR A 152 2.75 -17.90 -7.87
N SER A 153 3.55 -17.47 -6.88
CA SER A 153 3.27 -17.74 -5.47
C SER A 153 1.99 -17.03 -4.97
N ARG A 154 1.79 -15.77 -5.33
CA ARG A 154 0.56 -15.00 -5.04
C ARG A 154 0.34 -13.91 -6.11
N PRO A 155 -0.25 -14.24 -7.26
CA PRO A 155 -0.31 -13.33 -8.41
C PRO A 155 -1.19 -12.09 -8.20
N SER A 156 -2.07 -12.10 -7.20
CA SER A 156 -3.00 -10.99 -6.91
C SER A 156 -2.44 -9.93 -5.96
N VAL A 157 -1.24 -10.10 -5.42
CA VAL A 157 -0.65 -9.12 -4.49
C VAL A 157 0.15 -8.06 -5.22
N CYS A 158 0.28 -6.90 -4.58
CA CYS A 158 0.92 -5.71 -5.17
C CYS A 158 2.43 -5.84 -5.41
N ASN A 159 3.08 -6.88 -4.85
CA ASN A 159 4.50 -7.18 -5.05
C ASN A 159 4.73 -8.40 -5.97
N ALA A 160 3.68 -8.93 -6.62
CA ALA A 160 3.86 -9.91 -7.69
C ALA A 160 4.47 -9.22 -8.91
N ILE A 161 5.38 -9.92 -9.60
CA ILE A 161 6.03 -9.38 -10.78
C ILE A 161 5.04 -9.20 -11.94
N GLU A 162 5.19 -8.10 -12.68
CA GLU A 162 4.40 -7.80 -13.89
C GLU A 162 5.29 -7.61 -15.11
N THR A 163 6.52 -7.18 -14.92
CA THR A 163 7.43 -6.86 -16.02
C THR A 163 8.78 -7.56 -15.84
N ILE A 164 9.26 -8.15 -16.92
CA ILE A 164 10.58 -8.76 -17.01
C ILE A 164 11.38 -7.96 -18.04
N LEU A 165 12.51 -7.42 -17.64
CA LEU A 165 13.48 -6.78 -18.51
C LEU A 165 14.67 -7.72 -18.67
N VAL A 166 15.09 -7.99 -19.88
CA VAL A 166 16.20 -8.92 -20.17
C VAL A 166 17.22 -8.19 -21.01
N HIS A 167 18.49 -8.26 -20.59
CA HIS A 167 19.61 -7.75 -21.38
C HIS A 167 19.67 -8.44 -22.76
N GLU A 168 19.92 -7.69 -23.82
CA GLU A 168 19.86 -8.19 -25.20
C GLU A 168 20.74 -9.42 -25.43
N GLU A 169 21.96 -9.42 -24.89
CA GLU A 169 22.89 -10.55 -25.03
C GLU A 169 22.43 -11.81 -24.28
N ALA A 170 21.69 -11.66 -23.18
CA ALA A 170 21.13 -12.77 -22.41
C ALA A 170 19.81 -13.30 -22.99
N ALA A 171 19.11 -12.50 -23.77
CA ALA A 171 17.72 -12.75 -24.16
C ALA A 171 17.51 -14.12 -24.87
N ARG A 172 18.47 -14.49 -25.75
CA ARG A 172 18.37 -15.73 -26.53
C ARG A 172 18.34 -17.00 -25.66
N GLU A 173 19.05 -16.98 -24.53
CA GLU A 173 19.11 -18.11 -23.60
C GLU A 173 18.11 -17.96 -22.45
N ALA A 174 17.90 -16.75 -21.94
CA ALA A 174 17.05 -16.49 -20.80
C ALA A 174 15.55 -16.66 -21.12
N LEU A 175 15.08 -16.14 -22.25
CA LEU A 175 13.65 -16.13 -22.58
C LEU A 175 13.06 -17.55 -22.69
N PRO A 176 13.70 -18.55 -23.35
CA PRO A 176 13.19 -19.91 -23.36
C PRO A 176 13.10 -20.54 -21.98
N LYS A 177 14.09 -20.32 -21.10
CA LYS A 177 14.10 -20.84 -19.73
C LYS A 177 12.97 -20.23 -18.90
N ILE A 178 12.83 -18.91 -18.95
CA ILE A 178 11.77 -18.16 -18.24
C ILE A 178 10.39 -18.65 -18.73
N LYS A 179 10.22 -18.77 -20.06
CA LYS A 179 8.97 -19.24 -20.65
C LYS A 179 8.63 -20.64 -20.20
N ALA A 180 9.57 -21.58 -20.24
CA ALA A 180 9.34 -22.95 -19.83
C ALA A 180 8.83 -23.05 -18.38
N ARG A 181 9.41 -22.27 -17.46
CA ARG A 181 8.96 -22.22 -16.06
C ARG A 181 7.56 -21.62 -15.90
N LEU A 182 7.28 -20.51 -16.58
CA LEU A 182 5.99 -19.82 -16.49
C LEU A 182 4.85 -20.61 -17.16
N ASP A 183 5.13 -21.37 -18.20
CA ASP A 183 4.17 -22.26 -18.87
C ASP A 183 3.60 -23.35 -17.94
N GLU A 184 4.37 -23.80 -16.93
CA GLU A 184 3.88 -24.77 -15.93
C GLU A 184 2.62 -24.29 -15.18
N LYS A 185 2.48 -22.97 -15.05
CA LYS A 185 1.31 -22.30 -14.42
C LYS A 185 0.42 -21.59 -15.45
N ARG A 186 0.64 -21.82 -16.75
CA ARG A 186 -0.12 -21.20 -17.84
C ARG A 186 -0.12 -19.66 -17.77
N VAL A 187 1.03 -19.07 -17.41
CA VAL A 187 1.18 -17.61 -17.38
C VAL A 187 1.30 -17.10 -18.81
N GLU A 188 0.41 -16.18 -19.20
CA GLU A 188 0.49 -15.49 -20.49
C GLU A 188 1.67 -14.51 -20.48
N LEU A 189 2.57 -14.62 -21.47
CA LEU A 189 3.67 -13.70 -21.69
C LEU A 189 3.35 -12.77 -22.87
N ARG A 190 3.47 -11.47 -22.65
CA ARG A 190 3.33 -10.44 -23.67
C ARG A 190 4.68 -9.80 -23.94
N GLY A 191 5.27 -10.11 -25.09
CA GLY A 191 6.59 -9.60 -25.47
C GLY A 191 6.53 -8.43 -26.44
N CYS A 192 7.56 -7.58 -26.39
CA CYS A 192 7.86 -6.63 -27.47
C CYS A 192 8.26 -7.38 -28.75
N GLU A 193 8.41 -6.69 -29.88
CA GLU A 193 8.77 -7.33 -31.18
C GLU A 193 10.03 -8.17 -31.09
N LYS A 194 11.09 -7.66 -30.43
CA LYS A 194 12.36 -8.40 -30.25
C LYS A 194 12.20 -9.67 -29.40
N ALA A 195 11.34 -9.64 -28.38
CA ALA A 195 11.14 -10.80 -27.50
C ALA A 195 10.21 -11.85 -28.10
N ARG A 196 9.47 -11.53 -29.16
CA ARG A 196 8.57 -12.44 -29.87
C ARG A 196 9.19 -13.10 -31.09
N ALA A 197 10.30 -12.55 -31.59
CA ALA A 197 11.07 -13.09 -32.69
C ALA A 197 11.89 -14.30 -32.26
#